data_5b45c337e7bea845478f18929da836d3
#
_entry.id   5b45c337e7bea845478f18929da836d3
#
_cell.length_a   1.000
_cell.length_b   1.000
_cell.length_c   1.000
_cell.angle_alpha   90.00
_cell.angle_beta   90.00
_cell.angle_gamma   90.00
#
_symmetry.space_group_name_H-M   'P 1'
#
loop_
_entity.id
_entity.type
_entity.pdbx_description
1 polymer ?
#
loop_
_entity_poly.entity_id
_entity_poly.type
_entity_poly.pdbx_seq_one_letter_code
_entity_poly.pdbx_strand_id
1 'polypeptide(L)'
;QVAPEPGRTFKDFDRKMAAAMGGESPLPMTMEGCLVRVADTVSYIGRDIEDAISIGIVSRDEIPRDVVSVLGDTNGRIVYALVEDLIANSTGGAMVYSYRVFDALLRLKAFNYEKIYTNEGVKRESSKIRDMYSLVFSRLVEDVTERDPASPIFQGFLNRLGDRYRNTHNPFEMVR
;
A
#
# COMPACT_ATOMS: atom_id res chain seq x y z
N GLN A 1 -5.54 -0.60 18.75
CA GLN A 1 -4.80 0.61 19.14
C GLN A 1 -3.47 0.68 18.40
N VAL A 2 -3.18 1.84 17.81
CA VAL A 2 -1.86 2.17 17.23
C VAL A 2 -1.35 3.40 17.95
N ALA A 3 -0.30 3.24 18.74
CA ALA A 3 0.40 4.32 19.42
C ALA A 3 1.82 4.44 18.86
N PRO A 4 2.42 5.64 18.85
CA PRO A 4 3.79 5.80 18.43
C PRO A 4 4.76 5.13 19.40
N GLU A 5 5.81 4.55 18.84
CA GLU A 5 6.98 4.13 19.60
C GLU A 5 8.11 5.16 19.35
N PRO A 6 8.27 6.15 20.24
CA PRO A 6 9.15 7.26 19.97
C PRO A 6 10.60 6.83 19.81
N GLY A 7 11.19 7.20 18.66
CA GLY A 7 12.63 7.23 18.48
C GLY A 7 13.09 8.68 18.52
N ARG A 8 14.24 8.95 19.12
CA ARG A 8 14.74 10.31 19.32
C ARG A 8 15.90 10.70 18.41
N THR A 9 16.39 9.74 17.62
CA THR A 9 17.59 9.93 16.80
C THR A 9 17.41 9.35 15.40
N PHE A 10 18.23 9.81 14.44
CA PHE A 10 18.32 9.20 13.10
C PHE A 10 18.71 7.71 13.18
N LYS A 11 19.49 7.30 14.17
CA LYS A 11 19.82 5.87 14.36
C LYS A 11 18.60 5.02 14.68
N ASP A 12 17.63 5.56 15.43
CA ASP A 12 16.38 4.86 15.72
C ASP A 12 15.54 4.72 14.44
N PHE A 13 15.51 5.76 13.60
CA PHE A 13 14.86 5.72 12.30
C PHE A 13 15.52 4.68 11.39
N ASP A 14 16.85 4.70 11.24
CA ASP A 14 17.60 3.76 10.41
C ASP A 14 17.37 2.31 10.86
N ARG A 15 17.34 2.06 12.18
CA ARG A 15 17.05 0.74 12.73
C ARG A 15 15.63 0.27 12.35
N LYS A 16 14.62 1.15 12.48
CA LYS A 16 13.23 0.82 12.09
C LYS A 16 13.10 0.58 10.58
N MET A 17 13.80 1.36 9.77
CA MET A 17 13.84 1.16 8.32
C MET A 17 14.48 -0.18 7.95
N ALA A 18 15.61 -0.53 8.60
CA ALA A 18 16.24 -1.83 8.38
C ALA A 18 15.33 -3.00 8.78
N ALA A 19 14.62 -2.90 9.91
CA ALA A 19 13.63 -3.88 10.34
C ALA A 19 12.48 -4.03 9.32
N ALA A 20 11.95 -2.90 8.82
CA ALA A 20 10.92 -2.90 7.79
C ALA A 20 11.39 -3.54 6.48
N MET A 21 12.63 -3.26 6.05
CA MET A 21 13.24 -3.91 4.88
C MET A 21 13.47 -5.42 5.10
N GLY A 22 13.64 -5.85 6.35
CA GLY A 22 13.69 -7.26 6.77
C GLY A 22 12.32 -7.95 6.85
N GLY A 23 11.23 -7.25 6.52
CA GLY A 23 9.86 -7.80 6.54
C GLY A 23 9.13 -7.65 7.88
N GLU A 24 9.73 -6.96 8.87
CA GLU A 24 9.05 -6.60 10.10
C GLU A 24 8.06 -5.44 9.87
N SER A 25 7.11 -5.28 10.78
CA SER A 25 6.14 -4.17 10.74
C SER A 25 6.31 -3.28 11.99
N PRO A 26 7.38 -2.48 12.05
CA PRO A 26 7.67 -1.66 13.23
C PRO A 26 6.56 -0.62 13.44
N LEU A 27 6.33 -0.26 14.70
CA LEU A 27 5.40 0.82 15.03
C LEU A 27 5.97 2.17 14.57
N PRO A 28 5.11 3.08 14.10
CA PRO A 28 5.52 4.43 13.75
C PRO A 28 6.14 5.19 14.93
N MET A 29 7.02 6.13 14.62
CA MET A 29 7.73 6.92 15.65
C MET A 29 6.94 8.15 16.10
N THR A 30 5.94 8.58 15.33
CA THR A 30 5.13 9.79 15.59
C THR A 30 3.65 9.50 15.43
N MET A 31 2.81 10.39 15.95
CA MET A 31 1.35 10.31 15.78
C MET A 31 0.94 10.47 14.32
N GLU A 32 1.63 11.32 13.56
CA GLU A 32 1.41 11.48 12.12
C GLU A 32 1.69 10.18 11.39
N GLY A 33 2.76 9.48 11.76
CA GLY A 33 3.08 8.15 11.22
C GLY A 33 2.00 7.11 11.57
N CYS A 34 1.43 7.16 12.77
CA CYS A 34 0.29 6.33 13.15
C CYS A 34 -0.95 6.65 12.31
N LEU A 35 -1.22 7.94 12.10
CA LEU A 35 -2.33 8.39 11.27
C LEU A 35 -2.16 7.92 9.82
N VAL A 36 -0.99 8.08 9.24
CA VAL A 36 -0.70 7.62 7.87
C VAL A 36 -0.91 6.10 7.75
N ARG A 37 -0.43 5.32 8.72
CA ARG A 37 -0.61 3.86 8.73
C ARG A 37 -2.07 3.44 8.79
N VAL A 38 -2.89 4.14 9.57
CA VAL A 38 -4.34 3.88 9.66
C VAL A 38 -5.04 4.34 8.40
N ALA A 39 -4.73 5.54 7.91
CA ALA A 39 -5.30 6.11 6.69
C ALA A 39 -5.02 5.23 5.46
N ASP A 40 -3.83 4.64 5.36
CA ASP A 40 -3.48 3.68 4.32
C ASP A 40 -4.47 2.50 4.32
N THR A 41 -4.68 1.87 5.48
CA THR A 41 -5.66 0.78 5.59
C THR A 41 -7.07 1.23 5.20
N VAL A 42 -7.53 2.38 5.70
CA VAL A 42 -8.87 2.92 5.42
C VAL A 42 -9.05 3.21 3.93
N SER A 43 -8.01 3.68 3.26
CA SER A 43 -8.07 4.08 1.86
C SER A 43 -8.26 2.91 0.89
N TYR A 44 -7.67 1.74 1.17
CA TYR A 44 -7.71 0.60 0.25
C TYR A 44 -8.73 -0.47 0.61
N ILE A 45 -9.05 -0.67 1.91
CA ILE A 45 -9.80 -1.86 2.35
C ILE A 45 -11.16 -2.03 1.66
N GLY A 46 -11.91 -0.94 1.49
CA GLY A 46 -13.19 -0.96 0.77
C GLY A 46 -13.01 -0.82 -0.74
N ARG A 47 -11.95 -0.13 -1.17
CA ARG A 47 -11.66 0.07 -2.59
C ARG A 47 -11.33 -1.24 -3.29
N ASP A 48 -10.51 -2.08 -2.67
CA ASP A 48 -10.15 -3.39 -3.21
C ASP A 48 -11.39 -4.29 -3.43
N ILE A 49 -12.40 -4.17 -2.56
CA ILE A 49 -13.68 -4.88 -2.74
C ILE A 49 -14.43 -4.37 -3.96
N GLU A 50 -14.55 -3.05 -4.13
CA GLU A 50 -15.24 -2.46 -5.29
C GLU A 50 -14.53 -2.85 -6.59
N ASP A 51 -13.21 -2.83 -6.60
CA ASP A 51 -12.42 -3.23 -7.77
C ASP A 51 -12.60 -4.73 -8.05
N ALA A 52 -12.60 -5.60 -7.04
CA ALA A 52 -12.84 -7.02 -7.17
C ALA A 52 -14.27 -7.34 -7.68
N ILE A 53 -15.27 -6.59 -7.22
CA ILE A 53 -16.65 -6.69 -7.71
C ILE A 53 -16.71 -6.27 -9.19
N SER A 54 -16.06 -5.17 -9.56
CA SER A 54 -16.09 -4.63 -10.92
C SER A 54 -15.53 -5.59 -11.96
N ILE A 55 -14.57 -6.44 -11.57
CA ILE A 55 -13.97 -7.46 -12.44
C ILE A 55 -14.53 -8.87 -12.20
N GLY A 56 -15.59 -9.00 -11.39
CA GLY A 56 -16.33 -10.25 -11.18
C GLY A 56 -15.62 -11.33 -10.37
N ILE A 57 -14.63 -10.95 -9.53
CA ILE A 57 -13.92 -11.88 -8.63
C ILE A 57 -14.75 -12.16 -7.38
N VAL A 58 -15.47 -11.16 -6.89
CA VAL A 58 -16.31 -11.22 -5.69
C VAL A 58 -17.66 -10.61 -6.02
N SER A 59 -18.73 -11.09 -5.40
CA SER A 59 -20.03 -10.41 -5.41
C SER A 59 -20.30 -9.72 -4.08
N ARG A 60 -21.12 -8.66 -4.09
CA ARG A 60 -21.37 -7.82 -2.91
C ARG A 60 -22.05 -8.59 -1.77
N ASP A 61 -22.87 -9.57 -2.10
CA ASP A 61 -23.58 -10.44 -1.16
C ASP A 61 -22.69 -11.50 -0.48
N GLU A 62 -21.46 -11.68 -0.98
CA GLU A 62 -20.45 -12.52 -0.32
C GLU A 62 -19.77 -11.82 0.87
N ILE A 63 -19.87 -10.50 0.98
CA ILE A 63 -19.33 -9.77 2.13
C ILE A 63 -20.07 -10.26 3.42
N PRO A 64 -19.32 -10.66 4.46
CA PRO A 64 -19.94 -11.18 5.68
C PRO A 64 -20.99 -10.22 6.27
N ARG A 65 -22.19 -10.72 6.55
CA ARG A 65 -23.32 -9.89 6.99
C ARG A 65 -23.06 -9.14 8.30
N ASP A 66 -22.30 -9.72 9.19
CA ASP A 66 -21.87 -9.10 10.45
C ASP A 66 -20.93 -7.92 10.20
N VAL A 67 -20.04 -8.01 9.22
CA VAL A 67 -19.19 -6.90 8.76
C VAL A 67 -20.05 -5.80 8.14
N VAL A 68 -20.98 -6.17 7.23
CA VAL A 68 -21.88 -5.21 6.58
C VAL A 68 -22.72 -4.45 7.60
N SER A 69 -23.17 -5.11 8.67
CA SER A 69 -23.97 -4.48 9.73
C SER A 69 -23.21 -3.41 10.52
N VAL A 70 -21.89 -3.43 10.50
CA VAL A 70 -21.02 -2.53 11.26
C VAL A 70 -20.37 -1.48 10.36
N LEU A 71 -19.79 -1.92 9.23
CA LEU A 71 -19.00 -1.07 8.33
C LEU A 71 -19.77 -0.65 7.07
N GLY A 72 -20.86 -1.35 6.74
CA GLY A 72 -21.52 -1.20 5.45
C GLY A 72 -20.92 -2.10 4.36
N ASP A 73 -21.45 -1.96 3.16
CA ASP A 73 -21.16 -2.82 1.99
C ASP A 73 -20.59 -2.07 0.80
N THR A 74 -20.35 -0.78 0.92
CA THR A 74 -19.73 0.07 -0.11
C THR A 74 -18.48 0.75 0.42
N ASN A 75 -17.52 1.05 -0.46
CA ASN A 75 -16.30 1.76 -0.06
C ASN A 75 -16.61 3.02 0.76
N GLY A 76 -17.58 3.84 0.32
CA GLY A 76 -17.93 5.08 1.03
C GLY A 76 -18.45 4.83 2.46
N ARG A 77 -19.30 3.80 2.67
CA ARG A 77 -19.81 3.44 4.01
C ARG A 77 -18.72 2.88 4.91
N ILE A 78 -17.83 2.02 4.35
CA ILE A 78 -16.71 1.44 5.08
C ILE A 78 -15.75 2.55 5.55
N VAL A 79 -15.35 3.45 4.66
CA VAL A 79 -14.48 4.58 4.98
C VAL A 79 -15.15 5.47 6.05
N TYR A 80 -16.43 5.81 5.87
CA TYR A 80 -17.15 6.65 6.83
C TYR A 80 -17.20 6.02 8.22
N ALA A 81 -17.59 4.76 8.33
CA ALA A 81 -17.68 4.04 9.60
C ALA A 81 -16.34 3.94 10.31
N LEU A 82 -15.24 3.66 9.56
CA LEU A 82 -13.89 3.58 10.11
C LEU A 82 -13.39 4.95 10.60
N VAL A 83 -13.61 6.01 9.82
CA VAL A 83 -13.16 7.36 10.18
C VAL A 83 -13.95 7.91 11.37
N GLU A 84 -15.28 7.76 11.36
CA GLU A 84 -16.15 8.22 12.45
C GLU A 84 -15.78 7.55 13.78
N ASP A 85 -15.64 6.22 13.79
CA ASP A 85 -15.27 5.46 14.99
C ASP A 85 -13.84 5.82 15.48
N LEU A 86 -12.90 6.00 14.54
CA LEU A 86 -11.54 6.41 14.89
C LEU A 86 -11.51 7.78 15.57
N ILE A 87 -12.26 8.76 15.04
CA ILE A 87 -12.35 10.10 15.64
C ILE A 87 -12.98 10.03 17.03
N ALA A 88 -14.04 9.24 17.16
CA ALA A 88 -14.77 9.13 18.42
C ALA A 88 -13.96 8.45 19.55
N ASN A 89 -13.07 7.51 19.21
CA ASN A 89 -12.37 6.70 20.19
C ASN A 89 -10.89 7.04 20.35
N SER A 90 -10.29 7.83 19.45
CA SER A 90 -8.88 8.21 19.53
C SER A 90 -8.68 9.33 20.55
N THR A 91 -7.56 9.26 21.26
CA THR A 91 -7.11 10.28 22.21
C THR A 91 -5.76 10.83 21.77
N GLY A 92 -5.28 11.93 22.36
CA GLY A 92 -4.03 12.58 21.96
C GLY A 92 -2.75 11.71 22.01
N GLY A 93 -2.85 10.47 22.48
CA GLY A 93 -1.71 9.54 22.57
C GLY A 93 -1.80 8.29 21.70
N ALA A 94 -2.95 8.01 21.08
CA ALA A 94 -3.13 6.79 20.27
C ALA A 94 -4.30 6.88 19.31
N MET A 95 -4.20 6.21 18.16
CA MET A 95 -5.30 5.92 17.26
C MET A 95 -6.00 4.64 17.73
N VAL A 96 -7.29 4.74 18.02
CA VAL A 96 -8.06 3.64 18.64
C VAL A 96 -9.38 3.46 17.91
N TYR A 97 -9.70 2.25 17.56
CA TYR A 97 -11.04 1.83 17.17
C TYR A 97 -11.78 1.24 18.36
N SER A 98 -13.11 1.38 18.39
CA SER A 98 -13.94 0.56 19.27
C SER A 98 -13.73 -0.92 18.96
N TYR A 99 -13.95 -1.79 19.96
CA TYR A 99 -13.81 -3.24 19.76
C TYR A 99 -14.68 -3.76 18.61
N ARG A 100 -15.93 -3.26 18.52
CA ARG A 100 -16.88 -3.66 17.49
C ARG A 100 -16.39 -3.35 16.08
N VAL A 101 -15.90 -2.14 15.85
CA VAL A 101 -15.40 -1.71 14.53
C VAL A 101 -14.06 -2.39 14.22
N PHE A 102 -13.19 -2.57 15.21
CA PHE A 102 -11.93 -3.26 15.03
C PHE A 102 -12.12 -4.73 14.64
N ASP A 103 -13.02 -5.47 15.32
CA ASP A 103 -13.34 -6.87 14.98
C ASP A 103 -13.89 -6.97 13.55
N ALA A 104 -14.85 -6.10 13.18
CA ALA A 104 -15.39 -6.04 11.82
C ALA A 104 -14.30 -5.72 10.77
N LEU A 105 -13.37 -4.83 11.07
CA LEU A 105 -12.23 -4.52 10.20
C LEU A 105 -11.30 -5.72 10.02
N LEU A 106 -11.01 -6.47 11.09
CA LEU A 106 -10.19 -7.69 11.01
C LEU A 106 -10.85 -8.76 10.13
N ARG A 107 -12.15 -8.95 10.27
CA ARG A 107 -12.92 -9.89 9.43
C ARG A 107 -12.97 -9.45 7.98
N LEU A 108 -13.11 -8.15 7.72
CA LEU A 108 -13.06 -7.61 6.37
C LEU A 108 -11.69 -7.81 5.74
N LYS A 109 -10.61 -7.60 6.49
CA LYS A 109 -9.24 -7.90 6.04
C LYS A 109 -9.05 -9.38 5.71
N ALA A 110 -9.57 -10.27 6.56
CA ALA A 110 -9.51 -11.71 6.31
C ALA A 110 -10.29 -12.11 5.04
N PHE A 111 -11.46 -11.53 4.83
CA PHE A 111 -12.25 -11.71 3.62
C PHE A 111 -11.49 -11.25 2.36
N ASN A 112 -10.91 -10.04 2.37
CA ASN A 112 -10.12 -9.54 1.25
C ASN A 112 -8.90 -10.44 0.99
N TYR A 113 -8.23 -10.90 2.05
CA TYR A 113 -7.08 -11.78 1.91
C TYR A 113 -7.46 -13.08 1.22
N GLU A 114 -8.52 -13.73 1.70
CA GLU A 114 -8.98 -15.01 1.16
C GLU A 114 -9.55 -14.88 -0.26
N LYS A 115 -10.45 -13.93 -0.48
CA LYS A 115 -11.23 -13.83 -1.72
C LYS A 115 -10.54 -13.05 -2.83
N ILE A 116 -9.69 -12.09 -2.47
CA ILE A 116 -9.06 -11.19 -3.44
C ILE A 116 -7.56 -11.52 -3.57
N TYR A 117 -6.79 -11.37 -2.47
CA TYR A 117 -5.32 -11.41 -2.59
C TYR A 117 -4.74 -12.82 -2.79
N THR A 118 -5.42 -13.87 -2.31
CA THR A 118 -4.99 -15.26 -2.53
C THR A 118 -5.75 -15.97 -3.64
N ASN A 119 -6.68 -15.28 -4.30
CA ASN A 119 -7.46 -15.86 -5.39
C ASN A 119 -6.57 -16.29 -6.56
N GLU A 120 -6.63 -17.58 -6.91
CA GLU A 120 -5.82 -18.14 -7.99
C GLU A 120 -6.14 -17.54 -9.37
N GLY A 121 -7.41 -17.13 -9.59
CA GLY A 121 -7.83 -16.44 -10.80
C GLY A 121 -7.10 -15.12 -11.00
N VAL A 122 -6.85 -14.37 -9.92
CA VAL A 122 -6.07 -13.12 -9.96
C VAL A 122 -4.59 -13.40 -10.20
N LYS A 123 -4.06 -14.48 -9.63
CA LYS A 123 -2.64 -14.85 -9.76
C LYS A 123 -2.27 -15.45 -11.12
N ARG A 124 -3.26 -15.85 -11.91
CA ARG A 124 -3.05 -16.54 -13.20
C ARG A 124 -2.16 -15.75 -14.15
N GLU A 125 -2.27 -14.43 -14.13
CA GLU A 125 -1.50 -13.55 -15.01
C GLU A 125 -0.21 -13.00 -14.36
N SER A 126 0.08 -13.38 -13.11
CA SER A 126 1.23 -12.85 -12.36
C SER A 126 2.57 -13.13 -13.03
N SER A 127 2.71 -14.28 -13.71
CA SER A 127 3.93 -14.60 -14.48
C SER A 127 4.10 -13.65 -15.66
N LYS A 128 3.04 -13.46 -16.44
CA LYS A 128 3.06 -12.55 -17.61
C LYS A 128 3.35 -11.10 -17.18
N ILE A 129 2.75 -10.66 -16.08
CA ILE A 129 3.01 -9.33 -15.51
C ILE A 129 4.47 -9.21 -15.12
N ARG A 130 5.02 -10.21 -14.45
CA ARG A 130 6.45 -10.24 -14.07
C ARG A 130 7.37 -10.18 -15.27
N ASP A 131 7.07 -10.99 -16.29
CA ASP A 131 7.85 -11.06 -17.53
C ASP A 131 7.80 -9.72 -18.27
N MET A 132 6.62 -9.10 -18.32
CA MET A 132 6.44 -7.76 -18.89
C MET A 132 7.28 -6.70 -18.13
N TYR A 133 7.22 -6.68 -16.79
CA TYR A 133 8.04 -5.76 -15.99
C TYR A 133 9.53 -6.02 -16.21
N SER A 134 9.95 -7.28 -16.23
CA SER A 134 11.35 -7.64 -16.48
C SER A 134 11.82 -7.18 -17.85
N LEU A 135 10.99 -7.37 -18.88
CA LEU A 135 11.30 -6.94 -20.25
C LEU A 135 11.41 -5.41 -20.34
N VAL A 136 10.42 -4.67 -19.78
CA VAL A 136 10.44 -3.20 -19.79
C VAL A 136 11.65 -2.68 -19.01
N PHE A 137 11.91 -3.23 -17.83
CA PHE A 137 13.07 -2.83 -17.01
C PHE A 137 14.39 -3.06 -17.76
N SER A 138 14.58 -4.24 -18.34
CA SER A 138 15.79 -4.58 -19.08
C SER A 138 15.97 -3.66 -20.29
N ARG A 139 14.89 -3.37 -21.02
CA ARG A 139 14.93 -2.46 -22.17
C ARG A 139 15.33 -1.03 -21.75
N LEU A 140 14.75 -0.52 -20.67
CA LEU A 140 15.09 0.80 -20.17
C LEU A 140 16.54 0.88 -19.65
N VAL A 141 17.06 -0.19 -19.03
CA VAL A 141 18.47 -0.26 -18.61
C VAL A 141 19.40 -0.24 -19.83
N GLU A 142 19.06 -0.96 -20.90
CA GLU A 142 19.79 -0.94 -22.18
C GLU A 142 19.78 0.46 -22.77
N ASP A 143 18.61 1.11 -22.88
CA ASP A 143 18.47 2.47 -23.40
C ASP A 143 19.31 3.50 -22.62
N VAL A 144 19.35 3.36 -21.28
CA VAL A 144 20.19 4.23 -20.42
C VAL A 144 21.68 3.95 -20.65
N THR A 145 22.07 2.69 -20.81
CA THR A 145 23.45 2.28 -21.05
C THR A 145 23.94 2.80 -22.40
N GLU A 146 23.11 2.69 -23.43
CA GLU A 146 23.39 3.17 -24.79
C GLU A 146 23.20 4.68 -24.94
N ARG A 147 22.63 5.34 -23.93
CA ARG A 147 22.29 6.77 -23.94
C ARG A 147 21.36 7.16 -25.07
N ASP A 148 20.35 6.32 -25.37
CA ASP A 148 19.38 6.58 -26.42
C ASP A 148 18.47 7.78 -26.08
N PRO A 149 18.62 8.93 -26.73
CA PRO A 149 17.84 10.12 -26.43
C PRO A 149 16.38 10.00 -26.87
N ALA A 150 16.04 9.04 -27.73
CA ALA A 150 14.67 8.78 -28.17
C ALA A 150 13.90 7.90 -27.19
N SER A 151 14.57 7.26 -26.24
CA SER A 151 13.94 6.42 -25.24
C SER A 151 12.96 7.19 -24.35
N PRO A 152 11.79 6.60 -24.03
CA PRO A 152 10.82 7.18 -23.12
C PRO A 152 11.38 7.59 -21.75
N ILE A 153 12.41 6.88 -21.24
CA ILE A 153 13.02 7.21 -19.95
C ILE A 153 13.76 8.54 -20.00
N PHE A 154 14.46 8.84 -21.12
CA PHE A 154 15.12 10.14 -21.29
C PHE A 154 14.10 11.24 -21.51
N GLN A 155 13.13 11.05 -22.41
CA GLN A 155 12.13 12.07 -22.73
C GLN A 155 11.19 12.37 -21.56
N GLY A 156 10.75 11.37 -20.82
CA GLY A 156 9.78 11.50 -19.75
C GLY A 156 10.39 11.85 -18.40
N PHE A 157 11.64 11.46 -18.13
CA PHE A 157 12.22 11.51 -16.80
C PHE A 157 13.66 12.04 -16.75
N LEU A 158 14.64 11.33 -17.34
CA LEU A 158 16.06 11.63 -17.14
C LEU A 158 16.49 13.00 -17.67
N ASN A 159 15.87 13.51 -18.73
CA ASN A 159 16.16 14.85 -19.25
C ASN A 159 15.73 15.98 -18.31
N ARG A 160 14.83 15.71 -17.35
CA ARG A 160 14.41 16.66 -16.33
C ARG A 160 15.32 16.67 -15.11
N LEU A 161 16.17 15.65 -14.97
CA LEU A 161 17.13 15.56 -13.89
C LEU A 161 18.46 16.18 -14.34
N GLY A 162 19.14 16.85 -13.41
CA GLY A 162 20.44 17.48 -13.70
C GLY A 162 21.53 16.46 -14.03
N ASP A 163 22.56 16.92 -14.72
CA ASP A 163 23.71 16.09 -15.13
C ASP A 163 24.40 15.40 -13.95
N ARG A 164 24.37 16.03 -12.76
CA ARG A 164 24.92 15.43 -11.53
C ARG A 164 24.27 14.09 -11.23
N TYR A 165 22.93 13.99 -11.33
CA TYR A 165 22.21 12.73 -11.08
C TYR A 165 22.66 11.67 -12.08
N ARG A 166 22.64 11.98 -13.36
CA ARG A 166 22.99 11.06 -14.45
C ARG A 166 24.45 10.60 -14.41
N ASN A 167 25.36 11.40 -13.84
CA ASN A 167 26.78 11.06 -13.73
C ASN A 167 27.14 10.31 -12.43
N THR A 168 26.24 10.28 -11.43
CA THR A 168 26.49 9.65 -10.13
C THR A 168 25.76 8.32 -9.93
N HIS A 169 24.76 8.01 -10.77
CA HIS A 169 23.98 6.78 -10.67
C HIS A 169 24.27 5.84 -11.83
N ASN A 170 24.30 4.55 -11.56
CA ASN A 170 24.43 3.54 -12.60
C ASN A 170 23.07 3.31 -13.33
N PRO A 171 23.06 2.66 -14.52
CA PRO A 171 21.81 2.45 -15.29
C PRO A 171 20.70 1.76 -14.50
N PHE A 172 21.00 0.79 -13.66
CA PHE A 172 20.01 0.11 -12.83
C PHE A 172 19.37 1.04 -11.79
N GLU A 173 20.16 1.93 -11.19
CA GLU A 173 19.66 2.94 -10.25
C GLU A 173 18.80 3.99 -10.92
N MET A 174 19.12 4.35 -12.18
CA MET A 174 18.34 5.33 -12.95
C MET A 174 16.98 4.80 -13.42
N VAL A 175 16.84 3.49 -13.57
CA VAL A 175 15.60 2.84 -14.02
C VAL A 175 14.74 2.38 -12.84
N ARG A 176 15.32 2.17 -11.67
CA ARG A 176 14.62 1.72 -10.44
C ARG A 176 13.78 2.84 -9.83
#